data_532d6cf97da7f2be8a29869aecc3a3b4
#
_entry.id   532d6cf97da7f2be8a29869aecc3a3b4
#
_cell.length_a   1.000
_cell.length_b   1.000
_cell.length_c   1.000
_cell.angle_alpha   90.00
_cell.angle_beta   90.00
_cell.angle_gamma   90.00
#
_symmetry.space_group_name_H-M   'P 1'
#
loop_
_entity.id
_entity.type
_entity.pdbx_description
1 polymer ?
#
loop_
_entity_poly.entity_id
_entity_poly.type
_entity_poly.pdbx_seq_one_letter_code
_entity_poly.pdbx_strand_id
1 'polypeptide(L)'
;MAPTDKDFIVAIELGSSKISGIAGQKKDGTMQILAYAEEKTTACVKRGIVYNIEKTTQCVNNIIEKLENDLKTKIARAYIGIGGQSVRSYKCVVKRNLLTQSYITNEVIDSIHDESYEIPFADCEVLENYPQEYVVDQNVITDPVGVMGTNIEGEYLNVISRTKLRNNIRTCFANTNVSIADDCMLAPCLLANNVLTDAEKRSGCVLVDLGAGTTTVVVYKNNIIRHLATIPLGSNNITQDLATLQLDESEAEEIKLRYGAAYIEEEDINEELETRVYATSDGRTIEISKIQLIVEARINEIIANVREQIVISNYGDKLLAGIILTGGGSNMRNIDKAFLSNIKVDKVRIAKIVNQPIQKVASLAKHKFDDGMNNTLVSLLLSGEMSCGGDAVDEPAKPADPDEDRRELIRKEQEEAARREAETAQKFDGIKALIRANINKVQDAEKVLDKNGKDKKVRMQVDETVNSSLDVLGSEYDECVAALAGKDKYKQSLKEAAELAEILKKCVEELADKLAKAKKDNSLWGRFTRVMGDLVNEQ
;
A
#
# COMPACT_ATOMS: atom_id res chain seq x y z
N MET A 1 -13.01 -34.92 -15.58
CA MET A 1 -14.00 -35.30 -14.56
C MET A 1 -15.28 -34.56 -14.89
N ALA A 2 -16.44 -35.24 -14.94
CA ALA A 2 -17.71 -34.52 -15.03
C ALA A 2 -17.85 -33.65 -13.77
N PRO A 3 -18.31 -32.39 -13.88
CA PRO A 3 -18.51 -31.57 -12.72
C PRO A 3 -19.49 -32.24 -11.76
N THR A 4 -19.07 -32.46 -10.54
CA THR A 4 -19.98 -32.89 -9.49
C THR A 4 -20.90 -31.72 -9.16
N ASP A 5 -22.16 -31.95 -8.76
CA ASP A 5 -23.14 -30.91 -8.37
C ASP A 5 -22.64 -29.95 -7.25
N LYS A 6 -21.44 -30.19 -6.73
CA LYS A 6 -20.79 -29.41 -5.65
C LYS A 6 -19.68 -28.48 -6.15
N ASP A 7 -19.39 -28.42 -7.44
CA ASP A 7 -18.29 -27.62 -7.98
C ASP A 7 -18.82 -26.27 -8.49
N PHE A 8 -18.88 -25.30 -7.61
CA PHE A 8 -19.32 -23.93 -7.89
C PHE A 8 -18.48 -22.90 -7.12
N ILE A 9 -18.45 -21.69 -7.64
CA ILE A 9 -17.76 -20.53 -7.07
C ILE A 9 -18.81 -19.63 -6.42
N VAL A 10 -18.50 -19.05 -5.26
CA VAL A 10 -19.31 -18.05 -4.57
C VAL A 10 -18.51 -16.77 -4.39
N ALA A 11 -19.11 -15.63 -4.73
CA ALA A 11 -18.54 -14.31 -4.48
C ALA A 11 -19.51 -13.43 -3.69
N ILE A 12 -18.97 -12.60 -2.79
CA ILE A 12 -19.75 -11.64 -1.99
C ILE A 12 -19.10 -10.27 -2.12
N GLU A 13 -19.90 -9.27 -2.46
CA GLU A 13 -19.52 -7.86 -2.56
C GLU A 13 -20.15 -7.08 -1.40
N LEU A 14 -19.31 -6.34 -0.66
CA LEU A 14 -19.73 -5.48 0.46
C LEU A 14 -19.92 -4.04 -0.02
N GLY A 15 -21.02 -3.79 -0.73
CA GLY A 15 -21.32 -2.47 -1.32
C GLY A 15 -21.91 -1.47 -0.32
N SER A 16 -21.88 -0.18 -0.67
CA SER A 16 -22.42 0.91 0.18
C SER A 16 -23.94 1.07 0.12
N SER A 17 -24.61 0.49 -0.90
CA SER A 17 -26.08 0.48 -0.99
C SER A 17 -26.68 -0.88 -0.68
N LYS A 18 -25.95 -1.94 -1.02
CA LYS A 18 -26.34 -3.33 -0.81
C LYS A 18 -25.12 -4.22 -0.60
N ILE A 19 -25.28 -5.29 0.14
CA ILE A 19 -24.39 -6.45 0.10
C ILE A 19 -25.02 -7.45 -0.86
N SER A 20 -24.22 -7.99 -1.77
CA SER A 20 -24.71 -8.92 -2.78
C SER A 20 -23.85 -10.17 -2.81
N GLY A 21 -24.49 -11.32 -2.93
CA GLY A 21 -23.85 -12.61 -3.11
C GLY A 21 -24.28 -13.26 -4.41
N ILE A 22 -23.36 -13.96 -5.07
CA ILE A 22 -23.58 -14.65 -6.32
C ILE A 22 -22.88 -16.00 -6.29
N ALA A 23 -23.53 -17.01 -6.84
CA ALA A 23 -22.93 -18.32 -7.06
C ALA A 23 -22.98 -18.70 -8.54
N GLY A 24 -21.92 -19.29 -9.05
CA GLY A 24 -21.83 -19.70 -10.45
C GLY A 24 -20.90 -20.88 -10.67
N GLN A 25 -21.03 -21.48 -11.85
CA GLN A 25 -20.21 -22.61 -12.28
C GLN A 25 -19.61 -22.31 -13.66
N LYS A 26 -18.32 -22.59 -13.82
CA LYS A 26 -17.65 -22.51 -15.13
C LYS A 26 -18.02 -23.74 -15.96
N LYS A 27 -18.70 -23.55 -17.08
CA LYS A 27 -19.12 -24.63 -17.99
C LYS A 27 -18.83 -24.21 -19.44
N ASP A 28 -18.05 -25.01 -20.14
CA ASP A 28 -17.71 -24.81 -21.56
C ASP A 28 -17.23 -23.37 -21.89
N GLY A 29 -16.38 -22.81 -21.04
CA GLY A 29 -15.83 -21.46 -21.21
C GLY A 29 -16.81 -20.32 -20.87
N THR A 30 -18.02 -20.64 -20.40
CA THR A 30 -19.05 -19.68 -20.00
C THR A 30 -19.28 -19.77 -18.48
N MET A 31 -19.47 -18.65 -17.80
CA MET A 31 -19.90 -18.62 -16.41
C MET A 31 -21.43 -18.72 -16.34
N GLN A 32 -21.94 -19.81 -15.79
CA GLN A 32 -23.36 -19.98 -15.52
C GLN A 32 -23.68 -19.50 -14.10
N ILE A 33 -24.47 -18.43 -13.97
CA ILE A 33 -24.94 -17.95 -12.68
C ILE A 33 -26.08 -18.85 -12.21
N LEU A 34 -25.89 -19.46 -11.02
CA LEU A 34 -26.80 -20.44 -10.41
C LEU A 34 -27.72 -19.81 -9.36
N ALA A 35 -27.20 -18.90 -8.54
CA ALA A 35 -27.93 -18.22 -7.48
C ALA A 35 -27.46 -16.79 -7.31
N TYR A 36 -28.35 -15.92 -6.82
CA TYR A 36 -28.08 -14.52 -6.50
C TYR A 36 -28.93 -14.08 -5.32
N ALA A 37 -28.32 -13.39 -4.37
CA ALA A 37 -29.01 -12.82 -3.23
C ALA A 37 -28.45 -11.42 -2.93
N GLU A 38 -29.30 -10.54 -2.42
CA GLU A 38 -28.90 -9.21 -1.97
C GLU A 38 -29.64 -8.79 -0.70
N GLU A 39 -28.97 -7.95 0.09
CA GLU A 39 -29.49 -7.30 1.29
C GLU A 39 -29.16 -5.80 1.23
N LYS A 40 -30.13 -4.93 1.53
CA LYS A 40 -29.89 -3.48 1.61
C LYS A 40 -28.97 -3.16 2.78
N THR A 41 -27.93 -2.37 2.55
CA THR A 41 -27.05 -1.89 3.60
C THR A 41 -27.59 -0.61 4.20
N THR A 42 -28.41 -0.71 5.23
CA THR A 42 -28.76 0.44 6.06
C THR A 42 -27.72 0.58 7.16
N ALA A 43 -26.73 1.47 6.97
CA ALA A 43 -25.72 1.85 7.97
C ALA A 43 -24.72 0.77 8.43
N CYS A 44 -24.53 -0.34 7.69
CA CYS A 44 -23.49 -1.34 8.01
C CYS A 44 -22.21 -1.19 7.20
N VAL A 45 -22.30 -0.76 5.92
CA VAL A 45 -21.15 -0.45 5.06
C VAL A 45 -21.27 1.00 4.58
N LYS A 46 -20.24 1.81 4.78
CA LYS A 46 -20.18 3.21 4.32
C LYS A 46 -18.94 3.44 3.49
N ARG A 47 -19.11 3.95 2.26
CA ARG A 47 -18.00 4.24 1.32
C ARG A 47 -17.08 3.02 1.13
N GLY A 48 -17.67 1.82 1.03
CA GLY A 48 -16.96 0.55 0.87
C GLY A 48 -16.24 0.05 2.13
N ILE A 49 -16.43 0.69 3.29
CA ILE A 49 -15.82 0.26 4.56
C ILE A 49 -16.90 -0.32 5.47
N VAL A 50 -16.66 -1.51 6.00
CA VAL A 50 -17.50 -2.10 7.05
C VAL A 50 -17.43 -1.22 8.30
N TYR A 51 -18.56 -0.62 8.63
CA TYR A 51 -18.70 0.29 9.77
C TYR A 51 -19.27 -0.42 11.00
N ASN A 52 -20.27 -1.27 10.80
CA ASN A 52 -20.89 -2.07 11.85
C ASN A 52 -20.70 -3.55 11.54
N ILE A 53 -19.77 -4.19 12.26
CA ILE A 53 -19.39 -5.58 12.03
C ILE A 53 -20.58 -6.52 12.26
N GLU A 54 -21.30 -6.36 13.39
CA GLU A 54 -22.42 -7.24 13.75
C GLU A 54 -23.53 -7.24 12.70
N LYS A 55 -23.99 -6.04 12.29
CA LYS A 55 -25.02 -5.91 11.23
C LYS A 55 -24.53 -6.42 9.88
N THR A 56 -23.24 -6.20 9.54
CA THR A 56 -22.67 -6.72 8.30
C THR A 56 -22.63 -8.24 8.33
N THR A 57 -22.19 -8.84 9.43
CA THR A 57 -22.20 -10.31 9.63
C THR A 57 -23.61 -10.87 9.49
N GLN A 58 -24.62 -10.21 10.06
CA GLN A 58 -26.02 -10.65 9.92
C GLN A 58 -26.48 -10.61 8.45
N CYS A 59 -26.19 -9.52 7.72
CA CYS A 59 -26.52 -9.44 6.29
C CYS A 59 -25.79 -10.52 5.47
N VAL A 60 -24.51 -10.76 5.76
CA VAL A 60 -23.73 -11.82 5.10
C VAL A 60 -24.34 -13.20 5.36
N ASN A 61 -24.69 -13.52 6.61
CA ASN A 61 -25.36 -14.78 6.95
C ASN A 61 -26.69 -14.96 6.22
N ASN A 62 -27.52 -13.91 6.13
CA ASN A 62 -28.79 -13.94 5.39
C ASN A 62 -28.55 -14.22 3.90
N ILE A 63 -27.50 -13.65 3.30
CA ILE A 63 -27.14 -13.89 1.89
C ILE A 63 -26.67 -15.32 1.70
N ILE A 64 -25.79 -15.82 2.57
CA ILE A 64 -25.30 -17.20 2.54
C ILE A 64 -26.48 -18.18 2.62
N GLU A 65 -27.38 -17.98 3.57
CA GLU A 65 -28.57 -18.84 3.74
C GLU A 65 -29.45 -18.86 2.46
N LYS A 66 -29.69 -17.69 1.86
CA LYS A 66 -30.46 -17.60 0.60
C LYS A 66 -29.77 -18.35 -0.55
N LEU A 67 -28.44 -18.18 -0.70
CA LEU A 67 -27.67 -18.88 -1.72
C LEU A 67 -27.66 -20.38 -1.48
N GLU A 68 -27.46 -20.86 -0.26
CA GLU A 68 -27.52 -22.28 0.10
C GLU A 68 -28.90 -22.90 -0.19
N ASN A 69 -29.97 -22.15 0.09
CA ASN A 69 -31.34 -22.58 -0.21
C ASN A 69 -31.60 -22.75 -1.72
N ASP A 70 -31.05 -21.85 -2.54
CA ASP A 70 -31.18 -21.92 -4.00
C ASP A 70 -30.30 -23.04 -4.59
N LEU A 71 -29.06 -23.19 -4.10
CA LEU A 71 -28.11 -24.20 -4.53
C LEU A 71 -28.41 -25.60 -3.99
N LYS A 72 -29.20 -25.74 -2.93
CA LYS A 72 -29.46 -26.99 -2.20
C LYS A 72 -28.18 -27.64 -1.65
N THR A 73 -27.17 -26.84 -1.37
CA THR A 73 -25.85 -27.29 -0.94
C THR A 73 -25.25 -26.26 0.01
N LYS A 74 -24.41 -26.72 0.95
CA LYS A 74 -23.67 -25.86 1.88
C LYS A 74 -22.53 -25.14 1.19
N ILE A 75 -22.25 -23.92 1.66
CA ILE A 75 -21.15 -23.07 1.20
C ILE A 75 -20.07 -23.11 2.28
N ALA A 76 -18.89 -23.63 1.95
CA ALA A 76 -17.75 -23.69 2.86
C ALA A 76 -16.90 -22.40 2.83
N ARG A 77 -16.83 -21.76 1.66
CA ARG A 77 -16.00 -20.56 1.44
C ARG A 77 -16.61 -19.62 0.42
N ALA A 78 -16.18 -18.36 0.44
CA ALA A 78 -16.59 -17.35 -0.55
C ALA A 78 -15.43 -16.40 -0.90
N TYR A 79 -15.40 -15.92 -2.13
CA TYR A 79 -14.50 -14.87 -2.59
C TYR A 79 -15.04 -13.51 -2.22
N ILE A 80 -14.19 -12.66 -1.63
CA ILE A 80 -14.55 -11.35 -1.12
C ILE A 80 -13.73 -10.27 -1.79
N GLY A 81 -14.40 -9.23 -2.28
CA GLY A 81 -13.73 -8.07 -2.83
C GLY A 81 -13.38 -7.04 -1.76
N ILE A 82 -12.15 -6.52 -1.81
CA ILE A 82 -11.72 -5.37 -1.03
C ILE A 82 -11.70 -4.13 -1.92
N GLY A 83 -12.35 -3.05 -1.46
CA GLY A 83 -12.44 -1.75 -2.09
C GLY A 83 -12.84 -0.70 -1.06
N GLY A 84 -13.04 0.56 -1.49
CA GLY A 84 -13.53 1.61 -0.61
C GLY A 84 -12.57 2.78 -0.46
N GLN A 85 -12.98 3.80 0.29
CA GLN A 85 -12.38 5.14 0.30
C GLN A 85 -10.90 5.22 0.69
N SER A 86 -10.33 4.19 1.31
CA SER A 86 -8.92 4.18 1.70
C SER A 86 -8.01 3.54 0.66
N VAL A 87 -8.58 2.89 -0.35
CA VAL A 87 -7.80 2.21 -1.39
C VAL A 87 -7.26 3.22 -2.39
N ARG A 88 -5.93 3.26 -2.52
CA ARG A 88 -5.24 4.15 -3.46
C ARG A 88 -3.87 3.60 -3.81
N SER A 89 -3.36 4.02 -4.95
CA SER A 89 -2.00 3.69 -5.37
C SER A 89 -0.97 4.70 -4.88
N TYR A 90 0.24 4.21 -4.65
CA TYR A 90 1.40 5.01 -4.29
C TYR A 90 2.61 4.53 -5.10
N LYS A 91 3.30 5.45 -5.77
CA LYS A 91 4.51 5.14 -6.53
C LYS A 91 5.72 5.11 -5.60
N CYS A 92 6.56 4.10 -5.74
CA CYS A 92 7.83 4.00 -5.05
C CYS A 92 8.94 3.59 -6.01
N VAL A 93 10.17 3.94 -5.65
CA VAL A 93 11.37 3.60 -6.42
C VAL A 93 12.35 2.92 -5.48
N VAL A 94 12.79 1.72 -5.84
CA VAL A 94 13.84 1.00 -5.14
C VAL A 94 15.09 1.02 -6.00
N LYS A 95 16.22 1.35 -5.39
CA LYS A 95 17.51 1.48 -6.07
C LYS A 95 18.50 0.45 -5.55
N ARG A 96 19.20 -0.24 -6.44
CA ARG A 96 20.22 -1.20 -6.09
C ARG A 96 21.51 -0.94 -6.86
N ASN A 97 22.63 -0.83 -6.14
CA ASN A 97 23.97 -0.80 -6.70
C ASN A 97 24.56 -2.22 -6.65
N LEU A 98 25.03 -2.71 -7.79
CA LEU A 98 25.57 -4.06 -7.94
C LEU A 98 27.09 -4.15 -7.64
N LEU A 99 27.69 -3.04 -7.15
CA LEU A 99 29.12 -2.90 -6.82
C LEU A 99 30.07 -3.11 -8.00
N THR A 100 29.80 -4.06 -8.88
CA THR A 100 30.53 -4.34 -10.11
C THR A 100 29.56 -4.51 -11.28
N GLN A 101 29.99 -4.21 -12.48
CA GLN A 101 29.19 -4.45 -13.66
C GLN A 101 28.88 -5.95 -13.79
N SER A 102 27.61 -6.31 -13.69
CA SER A 102 27.13 -7.70 -13.71
C SER A 102 25.79 -7.81 -14.44
N TYR A 103 25.43 -9.05 -14.81
CA TYR A 103 24.10 -9.31 -15.36
C TYR A 103 23.04 -9.19 -14.28
N ILE A 104 21.94 -8.51 -14.61
CA ILE A 104 20.76 -8.46 -13.75
C ILE A 104 20.09 -9.82 -13.82
N THR A 105 19.91 -10.46 -12.66
CA THR A 105 19.27 -11.77 -12.54
C THR A 105 17.85 -11.63 -11.98
N ASN A 106 17.06 -12.71 -12.05
CA ASN A 106 15.75 -12.75 -11.44
C ASN A 106 15.83 -12.48 -9.93
N GLU A 107 16.84 -13.00 -9.23
CA GLU A 107 17.02 -12.79 -7.79
C GLU A 107 17.20 -11.30 -7.44
N VAL A 108 17.86 -10.53 -8.31
CA VAL A 108 17.99 -9.08 -8.12
C VAL A 108 16.63 -8.41 -8.28
N ILE A 109 15.85 -8.80 -9.27
CA ILE A 109 14.51 -8.27 -9.52
C ILE A 109 13.56 -8.63 -8.37
N ASP A 110 13.56 -9.90 -7.95
CA ASP A 110 12.73 -10.38 -6.83
C ASP A 110 13.09 -9.63 -5.54
N SER A 111 14.40 -9.45 -5.26
CA SER A 111 14.85 -8.70 -4.09
C SER A 111 14.42 -7.23 -4.09
N ILE A 112 14.43 -6.55 -5.27
CA ILE A 112 13.96 -5.17 -5.40
C ILE A 112 12.43 -5.11 -5.26
N HIS A 113 11.73 -6.11 -5.79
CA HIS A 113 10.28 -6.24 -5.67
C HIS A 113 9.87 -6.42 -4.20
N ASP A 114 10.51 -7.35 -3.48
CA ASP A 114 10.24 -7.60 -2.06
C ASP A 114 10.50 -6.33 -1.21
N GLU A 115 11.61 -5.64 -1.46
CA GLU A 115 11.92 -4.38 -0.78
C GLU A 115 10.85 -3.30 -1.06
N SER A 116 10.31 -3.25 -2.29
CA SER A 116 9.25 -2.30 -2.63
C SER A 116 7.92 -2.61 -1.94
N TYR A 117 7.67 -3.89 -1.64
CA TYR A 117 6.48 -4.35 -0.91
C TYR A 117 6.59 -4.06 0.60
N GLU A 118 7.81 -4.10 1.14
CA GLU A 118 8.09 -3.87 2.56
C GLU A 118 8.14 -2.39 2.97
N ILE A 119 7.97 -1.46 2.03
CA ILE A 119 7.96 -0.02 2.35
C ILE A 119 6.84 0.27 3.36
N PRO A 120 7.17 0.82 4.55
CA PRO A 120 6.19 1.03 5.59
C PRO A 120 5.26 2.20 5.29
N PHE A 121 3.96 1.99 5.44
CA PHE A 121 2.94 3.03 5.38
C PHE A 121 2.22 3.14 6.72
N ALA A 122 2.15 4.35 7.29
CA ALA A 122 1.49 4.57 8.57
C ALA A 122 -0.01 4.18 8.50
N ASP A 123 -0.45 3.27 9.40
CA ASP A 123 -1.83 2.75 9.49
C ASP A 123 -2.37 2.13 8.19
N CYS A 124 -1.50 1.79 7.23
CA CYS A 124 -1.87 1.17 5.96
C CYS A 124 -1.05 -0.10 5.72
N GLU A 125 -1.61 -0.96 4.90
CA GLU A 125 -0.98 -2.17 4.38
C GLU A 125 -0.93 -2.11 2.85
N VAL A 126 0.04 -2.78 2.24
CA VAL A 126 0.09 -2.99 0.80
C VAL A 126 -0.86 -4.14 0.46
N LEU A 127 -1.82 -3.89 -0.42
CA LEU A 127 -2.76 -4.90 -0.93
C LEU A 127 -2.16 -5.63 -2.12
N GLU A 128 -1.54 -4.88 -3.03
CA GLU A 128 -0.94 -5.36 -4.27
C GLU A 128 0.22 -4.45 -4.67
N ASN A 129 1.19 -5.03 -5.37
CA ASN A 129 2.35 -4.31 -5.90
C ASN A 129 2.49 -4.61 -7.40
N TYR A 130 2.62 -3.56 -8.21
CA TYR A 130 2.72 -3.66 -9.66
C TYR A 130 4.02 -3.04 -10.15
N PRO A 131 4.93 -3.80 -10.81
CA PRO A 131 6.11 -3.24 -11.45
C PRO A 131 5.70 -2.28 -12.57
N GLN A 132 6.40 -1.16 -12.67
CA GLN A 132 6.13 -0.12 -13.67
C GLN A 132 7.19 -0.11 -14.76
N GLU A 133 8.38 0.32 -14.42
CA GLU A 133 9.53 0.46 -15.34
C GLU A 133 10.81 0.24 -14.53
N TYR A 134 11.86 -0.21 -15.22
CA TYR A 134 13.19 -0.33 -14.65
C TYR A 134 14.13 0.65 -15.36
N VAL A 135 15.10 1.18 -14.62
CA VAL A 135 16.17 2.02 -15.16
C VAL A 135 17.50 1.35 -14.83
N VAL A 136 18.24 0.96 -15.87
CA VAL A 136 19.57 0.34 -15.74
C VAL A 136 20.60 1.29 -16.33
N ASP A 137 21.52 1.77 -15.49
CA ASP A 137 22.55 2.75 -15.88
C ASP A 137 22.00 3.90 -16.74
N GLN A 138 20.88 4.52 -16.30
CA GLN A 138 20.13 5.62 -16.93
C GLN A 138 19.27 5.24 -18.16
N ASN A 139 19.21 3.97 -18.56
CA ASN A 139 18.35 3.53 -19.64
C ASN A 139 17.05 2.91 -19.09
N VAL A 140 15.91 3.37 -19.61
CA VAL A 140 14.60 2.79 -19.27
C VAL A 140 14.41 1.48 -20.00
N ILE A 141 14.15 0.42 -19.26
CA ILE A 141 14.03 -0.96 -19.77
C ILE A 141 12.80 -1.61 -19.16
N THR A 142 12.00 -2.28 -19.98
CA THR A 142 10.79 -2.98 -19.51
C THR A 142 11.12 -4.35 -18.93
N ASP A 143 12.07 -5.07 -19.53
CA ASP A 143 12.54 -6.37 -19.06
C ASP A 143 14.07 -6.29 -18.85
N PRO A 144 14.53 -6.09 -17.61
CA PRO A 144 15.94 -5.89 -17.31
C PRO A 144 16.73 -7.19 -17.13
N VAL A 145 16.09 -8.37 -17.08
CA VAL A 145 16.77 -9.65 -16.84
C VAL A 145 17.73 -9.96 -18.00
N GLY A 146 18.99 -10.27 -17.65
CA GLY A 146 20.05 -10.52 -18.63
C GLY A 146 20.73 -9.26 -19.16
N VAL A 147 20.29 -8.05 -18.80
CA VAL A 147 20.97 -6.80 -19.12
C VAL A 147 22.18 -6.63 -18.19
N MET A 148 23.28 -6.11 -18.73
CA MET A 148 24.49 -5.83 -17.96
C MET A 148 24.44 -4.40 -17.44
N GLY A 149 24.65 -4.22 -16.13
CA GLY A 149 24.61 -2.89 -15.49
C GLY A 149 25.34 -2.85 -14.15
N THR A 150 25.52 -1.64 -13.64
CA THR A 150 26.08 -1.37 -12.30
C THR A 150 25.01 -0.87 -11.32
N ASN A 151 23.99 -0.19 -11.84
CA ASN A 151 22.89 0.33 -11.04
C ASN A 151 21.56 -0.07 -11.68
N ILE A 152 20.63 -0.50 -10.85
CA ILE A 152 19.24 -0.72 -11.26
C ILE A 152 18.30 0.03 -10.31
N GLU A 153 17.32 0.70 -10.90
CA GLU A 153 16.19 1.30 -10.20
C GLU A 153 14.91 0.62 -10.70
N GLY A 154 14.08 0.11 -9.78
CA GLY A 154 12.75 -0.41 -10.09
C GLY A 154 11.69 0.59 -9.62
N GLU A 155 10.84 1.07 -10.55
CA GLU A 155 9.65 1.82 -10.21
C GLU A 155 8.49 0.84 -10.00
N TYR A 156 7.78 0.99 -8.87
CA TYR A 156 6.64 0.15 -8.50
C TYR A 156 5.43 1.00 -8.12
N LEU A 157 4.25 0.43 -8.34
CA LEU A 157 2.98 0.99 -7.90
C LEU A 157 2.40 0.11 -6.78
N ASN A 158 2.53 0.54 -5.53
CA ASN A 158 1.89 -0.09 -4.39
C ASN A 158 0.44 0.36 -4.31
N VAL A 159 -0.50 -0.58 -4.31
CA VAL A 159 -1.89 -0.31 -3.95
C VAL A 159 -2.05 -0.54 -2.46
N ILE A 160 -2.37 0.51 -1.74
CA ILE A 160 -2.45 0.49 -0.27
C ILE A 160 -3.86 0.77 0.21
N SER A 161 -4.18 0.25 1.38
CA SER A 161 -5.39 0.61 2.13
C SER A 161 -5.10 0.74 3.63
N ARG A 162 -6.02 1.33 4.38
CA ARG A 162 -5.96 1.24 5.83
C ARG A 162 -6.12 -0.20 6.27
N THR A 163 -5.24 -0.71 7.13
CA THR A 163 -5.25 -2.07 7.69
C THR A 163 -6.62 -2.45 8.28
N LYS A 164 -7.29 -1.49 8.89
CA LYS A 164 -8.65 -1.67 9.43
C LYS A 164 -9.68 -2.12 8.39
N LEU A 165 -9.49 -1.80 7.10
CA LEU A 165 -10.43 -2.17 6.04
C LEU A 165 -10.51 -3.70 5.89
N ARG A 166 -9.37 -4.37 5.73
CA ARG A 166 -9.26 -5.83 5.60
C ARG A 166 -9.65 -6.53 6.91
N ASN A 167 -9.16 -6.03 8.05
CA ASN A 167 -9.45 -6.62 9.36
C ASN A 167 -10.94 -6.61 9.69
N ASN A 168 -11.68 -5.54 9.39
CA ASN A 168 -13.13 -5.52 9.60
C ASN A 168 -13.84 -6.58 8.74
N ILE A 169 -13.40 -6.79 7.49
CA ILE A 169 -13.95 -7.84 6.61
C ILE A 169 -13.66 -9.22 7.20
N ARG A 170 -12.39 -9.50 7.55
CA ARG A 170 -12.00 -10.78 8.18
C ARG A 170 -12.80 -11.05 9.47
N THR A 171 -12.97 -10.04 10.32
CA THR A 171 -13.78 -10.15 11.55
C THR A 171 -15.24 -10.46 11.26
N CYS A 172 -15.84 -9.87 10.21
CA CYS A 172 -17.21 -10.23 9.81
C CYS A 172 -17.32 -11.69 9.42
N PHE A 173 -16.39 -12.21 8.60
CA PHE A 173 -16.44 -13.58 8.12
C PHE A 173 -16.05 -14.61 9.19
N ALA A 174 -15.16 -14.26 10.12
CA ALA A 174 -14.84 -15.09 11.28
C ALA A 174 -16.06 -15.38 12.18
N ASN A 175 -17.09 -14.51 12.13
CA ASN A 175 -18.35 -14.70 12.83
C ASN A 175 -19.43 -15.38 11.95
N THR A 176 -19.06 -15.96 10.80
CA THR A 176 -19.93 -16.77 9.93
C THR A 176 -19.42 -18.21 9.86
N ASN A 177 -20.21 -19.10 9.25
CA ASN A 177 -19.78 -20.47 8.97
C ASN A 177 -19.07 -20.61 7.61
N VAL A 178 -18.68 -19.49 6.98
CA VAL A 178 -18.05 -19.46 5.65
C VAL A 178 -16.71 -18.78 5.74
N SER A 179 -15.66 -19.46 5.32
CA SER A 179 -14.32 -18.90 5.27
C SER A 179 -14.11 -18.04 4.01
N ILE A 180 -13.15 -17.11 4.06
CA ILE A 180 -12.70 -16.39 2.86
C ILE A 180 -11.89 -17.35 2.00
N ALA A 181 -12.21 -17.46 0.71
CA ALA A 181 -11.68 -18.51 -0.19
C ALA A 181 -10.20 -18.32 -0.53
N ASP A 182 -9.79 -17.12 -0.73
CA ASP A 182 -8.44 -16.64 -0.94
C ASP A 182 -8.40 -15.31 -0.24
N ASP A 183 -7.35 -14.72 0.14
CA ASP A 183 -7.43 -13.44 0.87
C ASP A 183 -8.43 -12.47 0.19
N CYS A 184 -8.70 -11.31 0.79
CA CYS A 184 -9.57 -10.31 0.17
C CYS A 184 -8.97 -9.82 -1.15
N MET A 185 -9.65 -10.06 -2.26
CA MET A 185 -9.18 -9.73 -3.61
C MET A 185 -9.38 -8.24 -3.91
N LEU A 186 -8.43 -7.60 -4.58
CA LEU A 186 -8.53 -6.18 -4.96
C LEU A 186 -9.60 -5.96 -6.05
N ALA A 187 -10.83 -5.66 -5.62
CA ALA A 187 -12.00 -5.57 -6.48
C ALA A 187 -11.85 -4.60 -7.68
N PRO A 188 -11.27 -3.38 -7.56
CA PRO A 188 -11.09 -2.49 -8.70
C PRO A 188 -10.23 -3.06 -9.83
N CYS A 189 -9.20 -3.84 -9.49
CA CYS A 189 -8.33 -4.46 -10.50
C CYS A 189 -9.02 -5.64 -11.19
N LEU A 190 -9.78 -6.45 -10.44
CA LEU A 190 -10.59 -7.52 -11.02
C LEU A 190 -11.69 -6.98 -11.95
N LEU A 191 -12.36 -5.91 -11.53
CA LEU A 191 -13.33 -5.21 -12.36
C LEU A 191 -12.68 -4.71 -13.66
N ALA A 192 -11.51 -4.06 -13.57
CA ALA A 192 -10.78 -3.57 -14.73
C ALA A 192 -10.38 -4.71 -15.69
N ASN A 193 -9.94 -5.84 -15.17
CA ASN A 193 -9.56 -7.00 -15.98
C ASN A 193 -10.74 -7.62 -16.73
N ASN A 194 -11.95 -7.55 -16.17
CA ASN A 194 -13.14 -8.15 -16.76
C ASN A 194 -13.96 -7.18 -17.63
N VAL A 195 -13.77 -5.87 -17.48
CA VAL A 195 -14.56 -4.83 -18.18
C VAL A 195 -13.77 -4.16 -19.30
N LEU A 196 -12.44 -3.99 -19.12
CA LEU A 196 -11.58 -3.38 -20.12
C LEU A 196 -11.07 -4.43 -21.11
N THR A 197 -10.99 -4.06 -22.38
CA THR A 197 -10.31 -4.86 -23.40
C THR A 197 -8.79 -4.64 -23.34
N ASP A 198 -8.00 -5.62 -23.81
CA ASP A 198 -6.56 -5.48 -23.90
C ASP A 198 -6.12 -4.32 -24.80
N ALA A 199 -6.90 -4.03 -25.85
CA ALA A 199 -6.66 -2.88 -26.72
C ALA A 199 -6.83 -1.55 -25.97
N GLU A 200 -7.85 -1.42 -25.12
CA GLU A 200 -8.06 -0.23 -24.27
C GLU A 200 -6.94 -0.08 -23.25
N LYS A 201 -6.58 -1.14 -22.52
CA LYS A 201 -5.49 -1.13 -21.55
C LYS A 201 -4.14 -0.76 -22.18
N ARG A 202 -3.88 -1.28 -23.40
CA ARG A 202 -2.66 -0.97 -24.14
C ARG A 202 -2.63 0.47 -24.63
N SER A 203 -3.72 0.94 -25.25
CA SER A 203 -3.81 2.28 -25.83
C SER A 203 -3.81 3.40 -24.78
N GLY A 204 -4.19 3.08 -23.55
CA GLY A 204 -4.38 3.99 -22.44
C GLY A 204 -5.84 4.38 -22.26
N CYS A 205 -6.37 4.06 -21.09
CA CYS A 205 -7.76 4.32 -20.71
C CYS A 205 -7.90 4.60 -19.22
N VAL A 206 -9.04 5.16 -18.86
CA VAL A 206 -9.49 5.29 -17.48
C VAL A 206 -10.75 4.48 -17.29
N LEU A 207 -10.76 3.57 -16.34
CA LEU A 207 -11.98 2.97 -15.82
C LEU A 207 -12.48 3.82 -14.65
N VAL A 208 -13.76 4.20 -14.71
CA VAL A 208 -14.45 4.89 -13.63
C VAL A 208 -15.62 4.04 -13.18
N ASP A 209 -15.54 3.50 -11.98
CA ASP A 209 -16.64 2.79 -11.35
C ASP A 209 -17.44 3.75 -10.47
N LEU A 210 -18.63 4.10 -10.94
CA LEU A 210 -19.57 5.02 -10.28
C LEU A 210 -20.46 4.24 -9.31
N GLY A 211 -19.96 4.00 -8.11
CA GLY A 211 -20.68 3.30 -7.05
C GLY A 211 -21.68 4.19 -6.29
N ALA A 212 -22.34 3.60 -5.29
CA ALA A 212 -23.30 4.32 -4.46
C ALA A 212 -22.60 5.27 -3.45
N GLY A 213 -21.56 4.82 -2.76
CA GLY A 213 -20.84 5.62 -1.76
C GLY A 213 -19.46 6.09 -2.18
N THR A 214 -18.94 5.58 -3.29
CA THR A 214 -17.59 5.88 -3.81
C THR A 214 -17.58 5.89 -5.33
N THR A 215 -16.61 6.62 -5.88
CA THR A 215 -16.22 6.54 -7.29
C THR A 215 -14.77 6.08 -7.34
N THR A 216 -14.50 4.96 -8.02
CA THR A 216 -13.15 4.42 -8.15
C THR A 216 -12.60 4.71 -9.54
N VAL A 217 -11.37 5.20 -9.58
CA VAL A 217 -10.67 5.58 -10.83
C VAL A 217 -9.45 4.67 -10.98
N VAL A 218 -9.33 3.99 -12.11
CA VAL A 218 -8.18 3.14 -12.45
C VAL A 218 -7.65 3.53 -13.81
N VAL A 219 -6.38 3.91 -13.88
CA VAL A 219 -5.72 4.33 -15.14
C VAL A 219 -4.81 3.22 -15.63
N TYR A 220 -4.98 2.83 -16.89
CA TYR A 220 -4.12 1.87 -17.59
C TYR A 220 -3.37 2.53 -18.75
N LYS A 221 -2.14 2.08 -18.96
CA LYS A 221 -1.34 2.36 -20.16
C LYS A 221 -0.34 1.24 -20.39
N ASN A 222 -0.19 0.78 -21.63
CA ASN A 222 0.68 -0.33 -22.04
C ASN A 222 0.38 -1.64 -21.27
N ASN A 223 -0.89 -1.93 -21.01
CA ASN A 223 -1.40 -3.04 -20.21
C ASN A 223 -0.97 -3.02 -18.72
N ILE A 224 -0.39 -1.91 -18.25
CA ILE A 224 0.06 -1.75 -16.86
C ILE A 224 -0.87 -0.74 -16.17
N ILE A 225 -1.26 -1.07 -14.94
CA ILE A 225 -1.95 -0.12 -14.07
C ILE A 225 -1.00 1.01 -13.67
N ARG A 226 -1.40 2.25 -13.91
CA ARG A 226 -0.58 3.44 -13.68
C ARG A 226 -1.06 4.31 -12.53
N HIS A 227 -2.32 4.18 -12.17
CA HIS A 227 -2.92 4.90 -11.03
C HIS A 227 -4.20 4.21 -10.58
N LEU A 228 -4.44 4.21 -9.29
CA LEU A 228 -5.70 3.79 -8.68
C LEU A 228 -6.04 4.74 -7.52
N ALA A 229 -7.27 5.24 -7.51
CA ALA A 229 -7.76 6.03 -6.38
C ALA A 229 -9.26 5.83 -6.18
N THR A 230 -9.70 5.85 -4.93
CA THR A 230 -11.12 5.81 -4.57
C THR A 230 -11.55 7.15 -4.00
N ILE A 231 -12.41 7.84 -4.70
CA ILE A 231 -13.03 9.11 -4.34
C ILE A 231 -14.20 8.81 -3.40
N PRO A 232 -14.30 9.43 -2.22
CA PRO A 232 -15.35 9.15 -1.23
C PRO A 232 -16.68 9.85 -1.56
N LEU A 233 -17.02 9.96 -2.84
CA LEU A 233 -18.25 10.50 -3.40
C LEU A 233 -18.86 9.46 -4.34
N GLY A 234 -20.18 9.31 -4.31
CA GLY A 234 -20.92 8.41 -5.17
C GLY A 234 -22.38 8.84 -5.33
N SER A 235 -23.21 8.01 -5.95
CA SER A 235 -24.60 8.36 -6.28
C SER A 235 -25.50 8.57 -5.06
N ASN A 236 -25.14 8.06 -3.88
CA ASN A 236 -25.85 8.36 -2.62
C ASN A 236 -25.72 9.83 -2.19
N ASN A 237 -24.66 10.52 -2.61
CA ASN A 237 -24.53 11.95 -2.34
C ASN A 237 -25.61 12.75 -3.09
N ILE A 238 -26.00 12.31 -4.28
CA ILE A 238 -27.10 12.92 -5.05
C ILE A 238 -28.42 12.73 -4.27
N THR A 239 -28.66 11.52 -3.77
CA THR A 239 -29.86 11.21 -2.94
C THR A 239 -29.93 12.09 -1.70
N GLN A 240 -28.78 12.27 -1.03
CA GLN A 240 -28.68 13.15 0.16
C GLN A 240 -28.96 14.63 -0.19
N ASP A 241 -28.45 15.11 -1.33
CA ASP A 241 -28.73 16.48 -1.80
C ASP A 241 -30.22 16.68 -2.10
N LEU A 242 -30.84 15.71 -2.78
CA LEU A 242 -32.28 15.74 -3.05
C LEU A 242 -33.11 15.67 -1.74
N ALA A 243 -32.68 14.92 -0.73
CA ALA A 243 -33.32 14.84 0.57
C ALA A 243 -33.36 16.21 1.29
N THR A 244 -32.44 17.14 0.96
CA THR A 244 -32.48 18.53 1.49
C THR A 244 -33.75 19.29 1.09
N LEU A 245 -34.46 18.82 0.05
CA LEU A 245 -35.78 19.32 -0.33
C LEU A 245 -36.91 18.86 0.63
N GLN A 246 -36.53 18.37 1.81
CA GLN A 246 -37.44 17.84 2.84
C GLN A 246 -38.15 16.55 2.36
N LEU A 247 -37.43 15.70 1.66
CA LEU A 247 -37.88 14.37 1.24
C LEU A 247 -37.25 13.31 2.14
N ASP A 248 -37.95 12.20 2.32
CA ASP A 248 -37.30 11.04 2.90
C ASP A 248 -36.29 10.42 1.90
N GLU A 249 -35.35 9.62 2.41
CA GLU A 249 -34.27 9.06 1.58
C GLU A 249 -34.80 8.14 0.48
N SER A 250 -35.90 7.42 0.70
CA SER A 250 -36.49 6.52 -0.29
C SER A 250 -37.19 7.29 -1.41
N GLU A 251 -37.89 8.36 -1.09
CA GLU A 251 -38.51 9.24 -2.09
C GLU A 251 -37.46 10.03 -2.88
N ALA A 252 -36.40 10.51 -2.21
CA ALA A 252 -35.26 11.16 -2.87
C ALA A 252 -34.55 10.22 -3.85
N GLU A 253 -34.37 8.95 -3.50
CA GLU A 253 -33.81 7.93 -4.39
C GLU A 253 -34.73 7.67 -5.59
N GLU A 254 -36.05 7.54 -5.38
CA GLU A 254 -37.02 7.32 -6.45
C GLU A 254 -36.99 8.47 -7.48
N ILE A 255 -37.03 9.72 -7.02
CA ILE A 255 -37.02 10.88 -7.93
C ILE A 255 -35.67 11.03 -8.64
N LYS A 256 -34.55 10.69 -7.99
CA LYS A 256 -33.23 10.63 -8.64
C LYS A 256 -33.25 9.66 -9.81
N LEU A 257 -33.75 8.45 -9.60
CA LEU A 257 -33.78 7.41 -10.63
C LEU A 257 -34.75 7.75 -11.76
N ARG A 258 -35.85 8.43 -11.47
CA ARG A 258 -36.91 8.72 -12.42
C ARG A 258 -36.66 9.99 -13.25
N TYR A 259 -36.15 11.05 -12.63
CA TYR A 259 -36.05 12.39 -13.23
C TYR A 259 -34.62 12.91 -13.34
N GLY A 260 -33.66 12.28 -12.66
CA GLY A 260 -32.26 12.69 -12.67
C GLY A 260 -31.63 12.64 -14.05
N ALA A 261 -30.81 13.65 -14.36
CA ALA A 261 -29.96 13.69 -15.55
C ALA A 261 -28.57 14.23 -15.14
N ALA A 262 -27.53 13.61 -15.67
CA ALA A 262 -26.16 14.04 -15.43
C ALA A 262 -25.76 15.26 -16.27
N TYR A 263 -26.44 15.47 -17.37
CA TYR A 263 -26.27 16.60 -18.29
C TYR A 263 -27.62 16.98 -18.87
N ILE A 264 -27.93 18.26 -18.84
CA ILE A 264 -29.17 18.84 -19.40
C ILE A 264 -28.81 19.41 -20.76
N GLU A 265 -29.45 18.90 -21.82
CA GLU A 265 -29.26 19.41 -23.16
C GLU A 265 -30.06 20.71 -23.36
N GLU A 266 -29.53 21.67 -24.14
CA GLU A 266 -30.23 22.93 -24.42
C GLU A 266 -31.59 22.69 -25.08
N GLU A 267 -31.71 21.61 -25.86
CA GLU A 267 -32.96 21.20 -26.53
C GLU A 267 -34.02 20.66 -25.55
N ASP A 268 -33.58 20.15 -24.38
CA ASP A 268 -34.45 19.68 -23.30
C ASP A 268 -35.02 20.86 -22.49
N ILE A 269 -34.41 22.05 -22.57
CA ILE A 269 -34.86 23.28 -21.89
C ILE A 269 -35.97 23.92 -22.73
N ASN A 270 -37.18 23.42 -22.55
CA ASN A 270 -38.37 23.98 -23.18
C ASN A 270 -39.41 24.38 -22.12
N GLU A 271 -40.39 25.25 -22.52
CA GLU A 271 -41.44 25.70 -21.63
C GLU A 271 -42.26 24.58 -20.97
N GLU A 272 -42.31 23.39 -21.59
CA GLU A 272 -42.98 22.21 -21.03
C GLU A 272 -42.16 21.58 -19.87
N LEU A 273 -40.85 21.63 -19.93
CA LEU A 273 -39.99 21.09 -18.84
C LEU A 273 -40.01 22.01 -17.62
N GLU A 274 -40.03 23.33 -17.84
CA GLU A 274 -40.08 24.33 -16.76
C GLU A 274 -41.39 24.26 -15.97
N THR A 275 -42.47 23.80 -16.59
CA THR A 275 -43.81 23.69 -15.96
C THR A 275 -44.06 22.31 -15.32
N ARG A 276 -43.20 21.30 -15.59
CA ARG A 276 -43.39 19.94 -15.03
C ARG A 276 -42.97 19.87 -13.58
N VAL A 277 -43.89 19.38 -12.75
CA VAL A 277 -43.69 19.23 -11.33
C VAL A 277 -43.86 17.78 -10.89
N TYR A 278 -43.11 17.40 -9.88
CA TYR A 278 -43.30 16.17 -9.10
C TYR A 278 -44.15 16.47 -7.87
N ALA A 279 -45.21 15.70 -7.67
CA ALA A 279 -46.02 15.79 -6.46
C ALA A 279 -45.41 14.84 -5.40
N THR A 280 -44.97 15.43 -4.29
CA THR A 280 -44.36 14.70 -3.16
C THR A 280 -45.41 13.93 -2.37
N SER A 281 -44.98 12.95 -1.59
CA SER A 281 -45.84 12.13 -0.72
C SER A 281 -46.61 12.95 0.30
N ASP A 282 -46.10 14.11 0.71
CA ASP A 282 -46.75 15.06 1.65
C ASP A 282 -47.62 16.14 0.98
N GLY A 283 -47.84 16.04 -0.34
CA GLY A 283 -48.73 16.92 -1.13
C GLY A 283 -48.10 18.21 -1.59
N ARG A 284 -46.80 18.45 -1.42
CA ARG A 284 -46.03 19.53 -2.03
C ARG A 284 -45.71 19.23 -3.50
N THR A 285 -45.25 20.23 -4.21
CA THR A 285 -44.74 20.08 -5.59
C THR A 285 -43.31 20.55 -5.71
N ILE A 286 -42.50 19.83 -6.44
CA ILE A 286 -41.11 20.18 -6.77
C ILE A 286 -40.95 20.24 -8.27
N GLU A 287 -40.36 21.30 -8.80
CA GLU A 287 -40.03 21.44 -10.21
C GLU A 287 -39.00 20.39 -10.63
N ILE A 288 -39.24 19.70 -11.75
CA ILE A 288 -38.32 18.67 -12.26
C ILE A 288 -37.00 19.31 -12.68
N SER A 289 -37.00 20.51 -13.23
CA SER A 289 -35.82 21.31 -13.53
C SER A 289 -34.90 21.49 -12.33
N LYS A 290 -35.47 21.77 -11.15
CA LYS A 290 -34.70 21.88 -9.88
C LYS A 290 -34.06 20.56 -9.46
N ILE A 291 -34.79 19.44 -9.63
CA ILE A 291 -34.24 18.10 -9.37
C ILE A 291 -33.03 17.85 -10.28
N GLN A 292 -33.18 18.13 -11.57
CA GLN A 292 -32.12 17.92 -12.56
C GLN A 292 -30.88 18.79 -12.29
N LEU A 293 -31.06 20.05 -11.93
CA LEU A 293 -29.96 20.95 -11.56
C LEU A 293 -29.17 20.45 -10.35
N ILE A 294 -29.84 19.91 -9.32
CA ILE A 294 -29.17 19.33 -8.15
C ILE A 294 -28.36 18.09 -8.57
N VAL A 295 -28.94 17.22 -9.38
CA VAL A 295 -28.26 16.01 -9.88
C VAL A 295 -27.03 16.37 -10.71
N GLU A 296 -27.19 17.26 -11.68
CA GLU A 296 -26.10 17.72 -12.55
C GLU A 296 -24.96 18.37 -11.75
N ALA A 297 -25.28 19.24 -10.79
CA ALA A 297 -24.29 19.88 -9.94
C ALA A 297 -23.43 18.86 -9.15
N ARG A 298 -24.06 17.82 -8.57
CA ARG A 298 -23.33 16.77 -7.86
C ARG A 298 -22.51 15.88 -8.79
N ILE A 299 -23.04 15.55 -9.95
CA ILE A 299 -22.30 14.79 -10.97
C ILE A 299 -21.08 15.57 -11.43
N ASN A 300 -21.21 16.88 -11.67
CA ASN A 300 -20.08 17.73 -12.06
C ASN A 300 -19.00 17.78 -10.99
N GLU A 301 -19.35 17.77 -9.69
CA GLU A 301 -18.38 17.65 -8.60
C GLU A 301 -17.67 16.29 -8.64
N ILE A 302 -18.39 15.18 -8.82
CA ILE A 302 -17.78 13.84 -8.96
C ILE A 302 -16.81 13.84 -10.16
N ILE A 303 -17.23 14.35 -11.31
CA ILE A 303 -16.39 14.41 -12.52
C ILE A 303 -15.16 15.30 -12.32
N ALA A 304 -15.28 16.42 -11.60
CA ALA A 304 -14.13 17.26 -11.26
C ALA A 304 -13.09 16.52 -10.44
N ASN A 305 -13.52 15.70 -9.46
CA ASN A 305 -12.63 14.84 -8.68
C ASN A 305 -12.01 13.73 -9.56
N VAL A 306 -12.75 13.11 -10.47
CA VAL A 306 -12.21 12.13 -11.44
C VAL A 306 -11.15 12.78 -12.31
N ARG A 307 -11.42 13.98 -12.83
CA ARG A 307 -10.44 14.76 -13.63
C ARG A 307 -9.15 15.02 -12.85
N GLU A 308 -9.27 15.36 -11.58
CA GLU A 308 -8.09 15.57 -10.72
C GLU A 308 -7.26 14.27 -10.57
N GLN A 309 -7.90 13.11 -10.41
CA GLN A 309 -7.19 11.84 -10.38
C GLN A 309 -6.49 11.51 -11.70
N ILE A 310 -7.09 11.87 -12.83
CA ILE A 310 -6.45 11.75 -14.15
C ILE A 310 -5.21 12.65 -14.24
N VAL A 311 -5.28 13.88 -13.74
CA VAL A 311 -4.13 14.81 -13.70
C VAL A 311 -3.02 14.26 -12.81
N ILE A 312 -3.34 13.81 -11.59
CA ILE A 312 -2.39 13.21 -10.64
C ILE A 312 -1.69 11.99 -11.24
N SER A 313 -2.37 11.21 -12.08
CA SER A 313 -1.77 10.05 -12.75
C SER A 313 -0.62 10.39 -13.69
N ASN A 314 -0.55 11.62 -14.21
CA ASN A 314 0.35 12.09 -15.27
C ASN A 314 0.17 11.36 -16.62
N TYR A 315 -1.03 10.81 -16.87
CA TYR A 315 -1.34 10.10 -18.12
C TYR A 315 -2.50 10.72 -18.91
N GLY A 316 -3.00 11.90 -18.51
CA GLY A 316 -4.18 12.54 -19.12
C GLY A 316 -4.09 12.73 -20.64
N ASP A 317 -2.91 13.04 -21.16
CA ASP A 317 -2.61 13.20 -22.60
C ASP A 317 -2.37 11.87 -23.35
N LYS A 318 -2.37 10.74 -22.64
CA LYS A 318 -2.02 9.40 -23.16
C LYS A 318 -3.20 8.43 -23.18
N LEU A 319 -4.41 8.93 -22.95
CA LEU A 319 -5.65 8.14 -22.81
C LEU A 319 -6.39 8.01 -24.15
N LEU A 320 -5.75 7.38 -25.15
CA LEU A 320 -6.30 7.28 -26.50
C LEU A 320 -7.60 6.45 -26.57
N ALA A 321 -7.83 5.54 -25.65
CA ALA A 321 -9.07 4.79 -25.55
C ALA A 321 -10.16 5.54 -24.75
N GLY A 322 -9.83 6.69 -24.13
CA GLY A 322 -10.77 7.54 -23.41
C GLY A 322 -11.18 7.00 -22.05
N ILE A 323 -12.43 7.22 -21.67
CA ILE A 323 -12.99 6.85 -20.38
C ILE A 323 -14.00 5.72 -20.54
N ILE A 324 -13.93 4.74 -19.68
CA ILE A 324 -14.89 3.65 -19.57
C ILE A 324 -15.62 3.80 -18.22
N LEU A 325 -16.96 3.97 -18.29
CA LEU A 325 -17.82 4.10 -17.12
C LEU A 325 -18.48 2.76 -16.81
N THR A 326 -18.59 2.44 -15.53
CA THR A 326 -19.34 1.27 -15.04
C THR A 326 -19.91 1.57 -13.64
N GLY A 327 -20.55 0.57 -13.02
CA GLY A 327 -21.23 0.74 -11.73
C GLY A 327 -22.64 1.31 -11.88
N GLY A 328 -23.41 1.32 -10.79
CA GLY A 328 -24.82 1.74 -10.80
C GLY A 328 -25.03 3.20 -11.21
N GLY A 329 -24.11 4.10 -10.85
CA GLY A 329 -24.16 5.52 -11.24
C GLY A 329 -23.98 5.75 -12.74
N SER A 330 -23.37 4.81 -13.46
CA SER A 330 -23.21 4.91 -14.92
C SER A 330 -24.53 4.80 -15.69
N ASN A 331 -25.62 4.43 -15.03
CA ASN A 331 -26.96 4.39 -15.63
C ASN A 331 -27.70 5.74 -15.58
N MET A 332 -27.09 6.77 -14.99
CA MET A 332 -27.67 8.11 -14.99
C MET A 332 -27.82 8.62 -16.42
N ARG A 333 -28.96 9.23 -16.73
CA ARG A 333 -29.24 9.79 -18.07
C ARG A 333 -28.16 10.82 -18.46
N ASN A 334 -27.64 10.74 -19.68
CA ASN A 334 -26.63 11.63 -20.26
C ASN A 334 -25.28 11.66 -19.48
N ILE A 335 -24.92 10.59 -18.74
CA ILE A 335 -23.68 10.55 -17.97
C ILE A 335 -22.45 10.62 -18.88
N ASP A 336 -22.48 9.99 -20.04
CA ASP A 336 -21.41 10.03 -21.04
C ASP A 336 -21.20 11.45 -21.57
N LYS A 337 -22.28 12.20 -21.83
CA LYS A 337 -22.21 13.60 -22.23
C LYS A 337 -21.63 14.49 -21.13
N ALA A 338 -22.02 14.26 -19.88
CA ALA A 338 -21.45 14.97 -18.73
C ALA A 338 -19.93 14.78 -18.64
N PHE A 339 -19.43 13.56 -18.85
CA PHE A 339 -17.99 13.30 -18.87
C PHE A 339 -17.28 13.95 -20.06
N LEU A 340 -17.85 13.87 -21.28
CA LEU A 340 -17.29 14.48 -22.47
C LEU A 340 -17.21 16.02 -22.39
N SER A 341 -18.20 16.65 -21.75
CA SER A 341 -18.23 18.12 -21.62
C SER A 341 -17.22 18.64 -20.57
N ASN A 342 -16.88 17.83 -19.56
CA ASN A 342 -16.05 18.25 -18.43
C ASN A 342 -14.60 17.76 -18.47
N ILE A 343 -14.30 16.73 -19.27
CA ILE A 343 -12.96 16.15 -19.40
C ILE A 343 -12.56 16.11 -20.87
N LYS A 344 -11.34 16.58 -21.17
CA LYS A 344 -10.80 16.56 -22.54
C LYS A 344 -10.39 15.14 -22.94
N VAL A 345 -11.37 14.36 -23.42
CA VAL A 345 -11.17 13.03 -23.99
C VAL A 345 -12.03 12.88 -25.23
N ASP A 346 -11.56 12.08 -26.19
CA ASP A 346 -12.26 11.93 -27.49
C ASP A 346 -13.48 11.00 -27.40
N LYS A 347 -13.54 10.14 -26.39
CA LYS A 347 -14.63 9.16 -26.25
C LYS A 347 -14.87 8.72 -24.81
N VAL A 348 -16.13 8.44 -24.55
CA VAL A 348 -16.62 7.81 -23.32
C VAL A 348 -17.44 6.59 -23.70
N ARG A 349 -17.22 5.47 -23.04
CA ARG A 349 -17.97 4.22 -23.20
C ARG A 349 -18.60 3.79 -21.88
N ILE A 350 -19.84 3.37 -21.90
CA ILE A 350 -20.49 2.76 -20.74
C ILE A 350 -20.37 1.24 -20.88
N ALA A 351 -19.70 0.61 -19.90
CA ALA A 351 -19.54 -0.84 -19.83
C ALA A 351 -20.64 -1.44 -18.95
N LYS A 352 -21.68 -1.90 -19.60
CA LYS A 352 -22.87 -2.49 -18.94
C LYS A 352 -22.69 -3.95 -18.58
N ILE A 353 -21.74 -4.66 -19.22
CA ILE A 353 -21.45 -6.07 -19.01
C ILE A 353 -19.95 -6.30 -18.96
N VAL A 354 -19.56 -7.42 -18.38
CA VAL A 354 -18.18 -7.95 -18.43
C VAL A 354 -17.87 -8.54 -19.80
N ASN A 355 -16.58 -8.62 -20.17
CA ASN A 355 -16.14 -9.12 -21.48
C ASN A 355 -16.33 -10.65 -21.65
N GLN A 356 -16.31 -11.40 -20.53
CA GLN A 356 -16.51 -12.85 -20.58
C GLN A 356 -18.00 -13.20 -20.70
N PRO A 357 -18.34 -14.28 -21.44
CA PRO A 357 -19.73 -14.69 -21.60
C PRO A 357 -20.29 -15.22 -20.27
N ILE A 358 -21.44 -14.66 -19.88
CA ILE A 358 -22.21 -15.12 -18.73
C ILE A 358 -23.60 -15.57 -19.15
N GLN A 359 -24.09 -16.61 -18.50
CA GLN A 359 -25.46 -17.10 -18.64
C GLN A 359 -26.11 -17.19 -17.26
N LYS A 360 -27.40 -17.09 -17.16
CA LYS A 360 -28.15 -17.22 -15.92
C LYS A 360 -29.22 -18.33 -16.04
N VAL A 361 -29.45 -19.04 -14.94
CA VAL A 361 -30.53 -20.03 -14.88
C VAL A 361 -31.89 -19.33 -14.94
N ALA A 362 -32.93 -20.09 -15.34
CA ALA A 362 -34.28 -19.55 -15.56
C ALA A 362 -34.89 -18.90 -14.30
N SER A 363 -34.55 -19.37 -13.10
CA SER A 363 -34.98 -18.77 -11.82
C SER A 363 -34.54 -17.33 -11.66
N LEU A 364 -33.41 -16.93 -12.27
CA LEU A 364 -32.83 -15.60 -12.22
C LEU A 364 -33.27 -14.67 -13.36
N ALA A 365 -34.31 -15.04 -14.13
CA ALA A 365 -34.78 -14.26 -15.29
C ALA A 365 -35.06 -12.79 -14.95
N LYS A 366 -35.55 -12.49 -13.75
CA LYS A 366 -35.88 -11.12 -13.28
C LYS A 366 -34.65 -10.30 -12.86
N HIS A 367 -33.52 -10.93 -12.54
CA HIS A 367 -32.31 -10.23 -12.12
C HIS A 367 -31.52 -9.74 -13.35
N LYS A 368 -31.07 -8.49 -13.31
CA LYS A 368 -30.29 -7.87 -14.38
C LYS A 368 -28.81 -7.97 -14.06
N PHE A 369 -28.02 -8.38 -15.06
CA PHE A 369 -26.56 -8.40 -15.04
C PHE A 369 -25.98 -7.69 -16.27
N ASP A 370 -26.82 -6.87 -16.93
CA ASP A 370 -26.54 -6.19 -18.18
C ASP A 370 -26.70 -4.65 -18.07
N ASP A 371 -26.59 -4.12 -16.84
CA ASP A 371 -26.69 -2.70 -16.55
C ASP A 371 -25.44 -2.12 -15.81
N GLY A 372 -24.40 -2.92 -15.64
CA GLY A 372 -23.16 -2.51 -14.98
C GLY A 372 -23.19 -2.51 -13.45
N MET A 373 -24.37 -2.60 -12.83
CA MET A 373 -24.53 -2.53 -11.37
C MET A 373 -23.85 -3.68 -10.62
N ASN A 374 -23.75 -4.85 -11.25
CA ASN A 374 -23.20 -6.05 -10.67
C ASN A 374 -21.85 -6.45 -11.29
N ASN A 375 -21.22 -5.58 -12.09
CA ASN A 375 -19.97 -5.92 -12.77
C ASN A 375 -18.84 -6.25 -11.80
N THR A 376 -18.74 -5.57 -10.66
CA THR A 376 -17.75 -5.89 -9.61
C THR A 376 -17.99 -7.27 -9.03
N LEU A 377 -19.22 -7.60 -8.65
CA LEU A 377 -19.61 -8.90 -8.11
C LEU A 377 -19.36 -10.05 -9.13
N VAL A 378 -19.74 -9.82 -10.40
CA VAL A 378 -19.50 -10.78 -11.47
C VAL A 378 -18.00 -10.95 -11.73
N SER A 379 -17.21 -9.87 -11.64
CA SER A 379 -15.76 -9.93 -11.79
C SER A 379 -15.09 -10.74 -10.68
N LEU A 380 -15.56 -10.64 -9.45
CA LEU A 380 -15.14 -11.50 -8.34
C LEU A 380 -15.46 -12.96 -8.61
N LEU A 381 -16.68 -13.25 -9.08
CA LEU A 381 -17.10 -14.61 -9.42
C LEU A 381 -16.23 -15.23 -10.53
N LEU A 382 -15.93 -14.46 -11.58
CA LEU A 382 -15.11 -14.90 -12.72
C LEU A 382 -13.66 -15.18 -12.32
N SER A 383 -13.15 -14.48 -11.31
CA SER A 383 -11.77 -14.60 -10.82
C SER A 383 -11.59 -15.74 -9.83
N GLY A 384 -12.66 -16.36 -9.34
CA GLY A 384 -12.59 -17.52 -8.47
C GLY A 384 -12.07 -18.77 -9.20
N GLU A 385 -11.17 -19.50 -8.55
CA GLU A 385 -10.55 -20.72 -9.08
C GLU A 385 -10.93 -21.98 -8.28
N MET A 386 -11.08 -21.86 -6.97
CA MET A 386 -11.39 -22.97 -6.07
C MET A 386 -12.90 -23.16 -5.91
N SER A 387 -13.34 -24.41 -5.83
CA SER A 387 -14.72 -24.74 -5.47
C SER A 387 -15.06 -24.21 -4.06
N CYS A 388 -16.25 -23.62 -3.95
CA CYS A 388 -16.78 -23.08 -2.70
C CYS A 388 -17.76 -24.04 -2.00
N GLY A 389 -18.11 -25.18 -2.62
CA GLY A 389 -19.01 -26.18 -2.06
C GLY A 389 -18.31 -27.08 -1.05
N GLY A 390 -19.06 -27.56 -0.05
CA GLY A 390 -18.60 -28.53 0.97
C GLY A 390 -19.09 -28.14 2.36
N ASP A 391 -18.83 -29.00 3.32
CA ASP A 391 -19.02 -28.66 4.73
C ASP A 391 -17.92 -27.67 5.15
N ALA A 392 -18.27 -26.74 6.03
CA ALA A 392 -17.30 -25.79 6.58
C ALA A 392 -16.06 -26.55 7.08
N VAL A 393 -14.88 -26.15 6.64
CA VAL A 393 -13.64 -26.71 7.18
C VAL A 393 -13.64 -26.42 8.67
N ASP A 394 -13.47 -27.47 9.51
CA ASP A 394 -13.53 -27.43 10.97
C ASP A 394 -12.38 -26.63 11.64
N GLU A 395 -11.95 -25.53 11.04
CA GLU A 395 -11.21 -24.49 11.74
C GLU A 395 -11.88 -23.14 11.42
N PRO A 396 -12.75 -22.67 12.33
CA PRO A 396 -12.98 -21.23 12.35
C PRO A 396 -11.61 -20.60 12.62
N ALA A 397 -11.07 -19.86 11.65
CA ALA A 397 -10.00 -18.93 11.95
C ALA A 397 -10.47 -18.16 13.19
N LYS A 398 -9.77 -18.33 14.33
CA LYS A 398 -10.06 -17.53 15.53
C LYS A 398 -10.24 -16.11 15.06
N PRO A 399 -11.28 -15.39 15.50
CA PRO A 399 -11.41 -13.99 15.16
C PRO A 399 -10.07 -13.35 15.49
N ALA A 400 -9.39 -12.87 14.47
CA ALA A 400 -8.16 -12.11 14.68
C ALA A 400 -8.61 -10.95 15.57
N ASP A 401 -8.19 -10.98 16.84
CA ASP A 401 -8.34 -9.83 17.72
C ASP A 401 -7.60 -8.70 17.01
N PRO A 402 -8.28 -7.63 16.55
CA PRO A 402 -7.61 -6.54 15.85
C PRO A 402 -6.47 -5.92 16.68
N ASP A 403 -6.49 -6.19 18.00
CA ASP A 403 -5.43 -5.84 18.93
C ASP A 403 -4.37 -6.96 19.07
N GLU A 404 -4.63 -8.22 18.71
CA GLU A 404 -3.67 -9.32 18.86
C GLU A 404 -2.58 -9.26 17.78
N ASP A 405 -2.91 -9.03 16.52
CA ASP A 405 -1.93 -8.78 15.44
C ASP A 405 -1.13 -7.51 15.72
N ARG A 406 -1.78 -6.47 16.22
CA ARG A 406 -1.11 -5.24 16.65
C ARG A 406 -0.22 -5.47 17.87
N ARG A 407 -0.67 -6.28 18.85
CA ARG A 407 0.13 -6.66 20.03
C ARG A 407 1.28 -7.56 19.61
N GLU A 408 1.08 -8.49 18.68
CA GLU A 408 2.13 -9.35 18.15
C GLU A 408 3.15 -8.57 17.32
N LEU A 409 2.72 -7.63 16.49
CA LEU A 409 3.61 -6.73 15.76
C LEU A 409 4.40 -5.83 16.71
N ILE A 410 3.71 -5.20 17.67
CA ILE A 410 4.37 -4.40 18.71
C ILE A 410 5.34 -5.26 19.55
N ARG A 411 4.98 -6.52 19.86
CA ARG A 411 5.86 -7.45 20.56
C ARG A 411 7.08 -7.81 19.73
N LYS A 412 6.91 -8.11 18.43
CA LYS A 412 8.03 -8.39 17.52
C LYS A 412 8.94 -7.17 17.35
N GLU A 413 8.38 -5.98 17.17
CA GLU A 413 9.15 -4.73 17.12
C GLU A 413 9.90 -4.46 18.44
N GLN A 414 9.26 -4.72 19.59
CA GLN A 414 9.90 -4.58 20.90
C GLN A 414 10.99 -5.63 21.13
N GLU A 415 10.77 -6.87 20.72
CA GLU A 415 11.75 -7.95 20.78
C GLU A 415 12.95 -7.66 19.87
N GLU A 416 12.70 -7.17 18.66
CA GLU A 416 13.77 -6.78 17.72
C GLU A 416 14.54 -5.55 18.21
N ALA A 417 13.84 -4.53 18.71
CA ALA A 417 14.47 -3.36 19.31
C ALA A 417 15.31 -3.74 20.56
N ALA A 418 14.80 -4.63 21.40
CA ALA A 418 15.52 -5.14 22.57
C ALA A 418 16.74 -5.97 22.14
N ARG A 419 16.63 -6.78 21.07
CA ARG A 419 17.76 -7.54 20.52
C ARG A 419 18.84 -6.62 19.97
N ARG A 420 18.49 -5.62 19.17
CA ARG A 420 19.44 -4.61 18.64
C ARG A 420 20.10 -3.82 19.77
N GLU A 421 19.34 -3.49 20.81
CA GLU A 421 19.89 -2.83 22.00
C GLU A 421 20.86 -3.74 22.76
N ALA A 422 20.55 -5.02 22.94
CA ALA A 422 21.42 -5.99 23.59
C ALA A 422 22.71 -6.22 22.79
N GLU A 423 22.61 -6.36 21.47
CA GLU A 423 23.77 -6.49 20.57
C GLU A 423 24.66 -5.22 20.64
N THR A 424 24.06 -4.03 20.65
CA THR A 424 24.79 -2.76 20.77
C THR A 424 25.47 -2.64 22.15
N ALA A 425 24.79 -3.05 23.22
CA ALA A 425 25.35 -3.05 24.57
C ALA A 425 26.53 -4.01 24.69
N GLN A 426 26.43 -5.22 24.12
CA GLN A 426 27.51 -6.20 24.11
C GLN A 426 28.73 -5.68 23.31
N LYS A 427 28.51 -5.09 22.13
CA LYS A 427 29.55 -4.45 21.33
C LYS A 427 30.24 -3.32 22.11
N PHE A 428 29.45 -2.51 22.81
CA PHE A 428 29.95 -1.41 23.64
C PHE A 428 30.80 -1.88 24.83
N ASP A 429 30.39 -2.96 25.51
CA ASP A 429 31.21 -3.55 26.60
C ASP A 429 32.52 -4.13 26.06
N GLY A 430 32.53 -4.71 24.87
CA GLY A 430 33.75 -5.10 24.17
C GLY A 430 34.68 -3.91 23.87
N ILE A 431 34.14 -2.78 23.41
CA ILE A 431 34.89 -1.54 23.17
C ILE A 431 35.46 -0.99 24.49
N LYS A 432 34.70 -1.00 25.60
CA LYS A 432 35.21 -0.59 26.94
C LYS A 432 36.40 -1.44 27.38
N ALA A 433 36.31 -2.76 27.21
CA ALA A 433 37.41 -3.67 27.53
C ALA A 433 38.64 -3.37 26.65
N LEU A 434 38.45 -3.08 25.39
CA LEU A 434 39.51 -2.73 24.44
C LEU A 434 40.18 -1.39 24.82
N ILE A 435 39.41 -0.37 25.21
CA ILE A 435 39.93 0.92 25.69
C ILE A 435 40.82 0.68 26.93
N ARG A 436 40.36 -0.10 27.91
CA ARG A 436 41.17 -0.44 29.12
C ARG A 436 42.48 -1.15 28.76
N ALA A 437 42.40 -2.11 27.83
CA ALA A 437 43.61 -2.82 27.36
C ALA A 437 44.60 -1.90 26.65
N ASN A 438 44.11 -0.92 25.88
CA ASN A 438 44.96 0.05 25.21
C ASN A 438 45.56 1.09 26.15
N ILE A 439 44.84 1.53 27.21
CA ILE A 439 45.43 2.34 28.29
C ILE A 439 46.65 1.61 28.89
N ASN A 440 46.54 0.33 29.23
CA ASN A 440 47.66 -0.44 29.78
C ASN A 440 48.82 -0.54 28.79
N LYS A 441 48.54 -0.81 27.49
CA LYS A 441 49.57 -0.83 26.44
C LYS A 441 50.32 0.50 26.32
N VAL A 442 49.59 1.64 26.33
CA VAL A 442 50.20 2.98 26.27
C VAL A 442 51.09 3.22 27.46
N GLN A 443 50.64 2.90 28.70
CA GLN A 443 51.45 3.04 29.92
C GLN A 443 52.68 2.14 29.90
N ASP A 444 52.60 0.91 29.39
CA ASP A 444 53.77 0.06 29.28
C ASP A 444 54.73 0.51 28.17
N ALA A 445 54.22 1.03 27.05
CA ALA A 445 55.04 1.60 26.00
C ALA A 445 55.78 2.87 26.49
N GLU A 446 55.14 3.68 27.34
CA GLU A 446 55.77 4.82 27.99
C GLU A 446 56.95 4.42 28.85
N LYS A 447 56.80 3.38 29.69
CA LYS A 447 57.90 2.85 30.55
C LYS A 447 59.08 2.33 29.71
N VAL A 448 58.78 1.68 28.56
CA VAL A 448 59.80 1.17 27.65
C VAL A 448 60.51 2.27 26.91
N LEU A 449 59.77 3.30 26.48
CA LEU A 449 60.33 4.48 25.80
C LEU A 449 61.27 5.25 26.76
N ASP A 450 60.87 5.46 28.01
CA ASP A 450 61.68 6.16 29.01
C ASP A 450 63.05 5.45 29.30
N LYS A 451 63.02 4.09 29.27
CA LYS A 451 64.25 3.29 29.50
C LYS A 451 65.16 3.21 28.27
N ASN A 452 64.59 3.17 27.05
CA ASN A 452 65.30 2.83 25.81
C ASN A 452 65.03 3.88 24.69
N GLY A 453 64.84 5.15 25.01
CA GLY A 453 64.41 6.21 24.10
C GLY A 453 65.29 6.46 22.86
N LYS A 454 66.51 5.89 22.82
CA LYS A 454 67.43 5.96 21.69
C LYS A 454 67.27 4.84 20.66
N ASP A 455 66.56 3.76 20.99
CA ASP A 455 66.41 2.59 20.14
C ASP A 455 65.35 2.85 19.06
N LYS A 456 65.71 2.72 17.77
CA LYS A 456 64.83 2.92 16.63
C LYS A 456 63.69 1.90 16.63
N LYS A 457 63.96 0.62 17.02
CA LYS A 457 62.97 -0.45 17.02
C LYS A 457 61.90 -0.20 18.08
N VAL A 458 62.30 0.25 19.26
CA VAL A 458 61.37 0.62 20.34
C VAL A 458 60.47 1.79 19.94
N ARG A 459 60.99 2.78 19.21
CA ARG A 459 60.20 3.94 18.73
C ARG A 459 59.17 3.51 17.68
N MET A 460 59.52 2.60 16.76
CA MET A 460 58.54 2.05 15.80
C MET A 460 57.41 1.29 16.54
N GLN A 461 57.74 0.51 17.56
CA GLN A 461 56.75 -0.24 18.35
C GLN A 461 55.84 0.73 19.15
N VAL A 462 56.38 1.82 19.64
CA VAL A 462 55.57 2.86 20.31
C VAL A 462 54.67 3.60 19.34
N ASP A 463 55.15 3.92 18.12
CA ASP A 463 54.31 4.52 17.05
C ASP A 463 53.13 3.63 16.68
N GLU A 464 53.33 2.31 16.54
CA GLU A 464 52.24 1.33 16.31
C GLU A 464 51.27 1.32 17.48
N THR A 465 51.74 1.37 18.71
CA THR A 465 50.89 1.39 19.91
C THR A 465 50.03 2.68 19.95
N VAL A 466 50.61 3.85 19.60
CA VAL A 466 49.89 5.11 19.53
C VAL A 466 48.77 5.02 18.48
N ASN A 467 49.09 4.55 17.28
CA ASN A 467 48.12 4.43 16.20
C ASN A 467 46.97 3.46 16.52
N SER A 468 47.30 2.27 17.00
CA SER A 468 46.27 1.28 17.38
C SER A 468 45.38 1.73 18.53
N SER A 469 45.90 2.60 19.41
CA SER A 469 45.10 3.15 20.51
C SER A 469 44.17 4.28 20.06
N LEU A 470 44.54 5.03 19.04
CA LEU A 470 43.67 6.04 18.41
C LEU A 470 42.55 5.42 17.60
N ASP A 471 42.82 4.29 16.92
CA ASP A 471 41.80 3.54 16.15
C ASP A 471 40.64 3.05 17.04
N VAL A 472 40.91 2.78 18.34
CA VAL A 472 39.86 2.40 19.30
C VAL A 472 38.85 3.54 19.57
N LEU A 473 39.24 4.77 19.35
CA LEU A 473 38.38 5.97 19.53
C LEU A 473 37.65 6.35 18.25
N GLY A 474 37.63 5.50 17.25
CA GLY A 474 37.01 5.75 15.95
C GLY A 474 35.47 5.68 15.96
N SER A 475 34.90 5.71 14.76
CA SER A 475 33.45 5.84 14.50
C SER A 475 32.57 4.81 15.23
N GLU A 476 33.06 3.57 15.42
CA GLU A 476 32.30 2.52 16.10
C GLU A 476 32.00 2.83 17.57
N TYR A 477 32.94 3.47 18.28
CA TYR A 477 32.72 3.91 19.65
C TYR A 477 31.65 5.01 19.70
N ASP A 478 31.76 6.01 18.84
CA ASP A 478 30.81 7.14 18.77
C ASP A 478 29.41 6.66 18.39
N GLU A 479 29.28 5.71 17.46
CA GLU A 479 28.01 5.08 17.08
C GLU A 479 27.35 4.33 18.23
N CYS A 480 28.13 3.52 18.99
CA CYS A 480 27.59 2.81 20.14
C CYS A 480 27.16 3.74 21.28
N VAL A 481 27.92 4.82 21.52
CA VAL A 481 27.56 5.85 22.52
C VAL A 481 26.28 6.56 22.10
N ALA A 482 26.14 6.93 20.83
CA ALA A 482 24.94 7.58 20.30
C ALA A 482 23.70 6.65 20.40
N ALA A 483 23.84 5.35 20.07
CA ALA A 483 22.75 4.39 20.11
C ALA A 483 22.24 4.11 21.55
N LEU A 484 23.11 4.21 22.56
CA LEU A 484 22.77 4.01 23.97
C LEU A 484 22.44 5.29 24.72
N ALA A 485 22.70 6.47 24.12
CA ALA A 485 22.41 7.77 24.71
C ALA A 485 20.91 7.91 25.02
N GLY A 486 20.60 8.56 26.16
CA GLY A 486 19.22 8.78 26.59
C GLY A 486 18.57 7.59 27.30
N LYS A 487 19.21 6.41 27.35
CA LYS A 487 18.69 5.23 28.04
C LYS A 487 19.20 5.17 29.48
N ASP A 488 18.30 5.34 30.42
CA ASP A 488 18.65 5.48 31.86
C ASP A 488 19.48 4.33 32.43
N LYS A 489 19.22 3.10 31.98
CA LYS A 489 19.96 1.90 32.45
C LYS A 489 21.43 1.88 32.05
N TYR A 490 21.87 2.66 31.07
CA TYR A 490 23.27 2.75 30.62
C TYR A 490 24.01 4.01 31.11
N LYS A 491 23.36 4.92 31.83
CA LYS A 491 23.95 6.20 32.27
C LYS A 491 25.32 6.02 32.96
N GLN A 492 25.43 5.05 33.86
CA GLN A 492 26.69 4.77 34.57
C GLN A 492 27.77 4.22 33.63
N SER A 493 27.40 3.30 32.75
CA SER A 493 28.32 2.71 31.76
C SER A 493 28.80 3.73 30.72
N LEU A 494 27.94 4.64 30.28
CA LEU A 494 28.30 5.74 29.39
C LEU A 494 29.26 6.71 30.05
N LYS A 495 29.04 7.07 31.31
CA LYS A 495 29.94 7.92 32.08
C LYS A 495 31.32 7.27 32.24
N GLU A 496 31.37 6.00 32.62
CA GLU A 496 32.62 5.24 32.73
C GLU A 496 33.37 5.16 31.39
N ALA A 497 32.66 4.93 30.31
CA ALA A 497 33.25 4.88 28.96
C ALA A 497 33.83 6.23 28.53
N ALA A 498 33.13 7.33 28.81
CA ALA A 498 33.64 8.68 28.56
C ALA A 498 34.89 9.02 29.36
N GLU A 499 34.90 8.64 30.64
CA GLU A 499 36.08 8.82 31.51
C GLU A 499 37.29 8.00 30.99
N LEU A 500 37.07 6.74 30.60
CA LEU A 500 38.11 5.90 30.01
C LEU A 500 38.64 6.44 28.69
N ALA A 501 37.74 6.92 27.81
CA ALA A 501 38.14 7.53 26.53
C ALA A 501 39.00 8.79 26.73
N GLU A 502 38.63 9.63 27.68
CA GLU A 502 39.41 10.82 28.01
C GLU A 502 40.80 10.48 28.62
N ILE A 503 40.84 9.45 29.48
CA ILE A 503 42.13 8.96 30.02
C ILE A 503 43.01 8.41 28.87
N LEU A 504 42.45 7.59 27.97
CA LEU A 504 43.19 7.05 26.83
C LEU A 504 43.74 8.15 25.95
N LYS A 505 42.89 9.15 25.60
CA LYS A 505 43.29 10.29 24.79
C LYS A 505 44.47 11.04 25.41
N LYS A 506 44.41 11.35 26.71
CA LYS A 506 45.47 12.03 27.43
C LYS A 506 46.78 11.22 27.48
N CYS A 507 46.70 9.91 27.74
CA CYS A 507 47.88 9.05 27.74
C CYS A 507 48.51 8.96 26.33
N VAL A 508 47.71 8.89 25.26
CA VAL A 508 48.21 8.89 23.88
C VAL A 508 48.88 10.18 23.52
N GLU A 509 48.30 11.36 23.87
CA GLU A 509 48.88 12.68 23.63
C GLU A 509 50.22 12.83 24.36
N GLU A 510 50.32 12.46 25.65
CA GLU A 510 51.55 12.52 26.43
C GLU A 510 52.64 11.61 25.85
N LEU A 511 52.28 10.38 25.45
CA LEU A 511 53.20 9.43 24.82
C LEU A 511 53.67 9.90 23.44
N ALA A 512 52.78 10.48 22.62
CA ALA A 512 53.11 11.06 21.32
C ALA A 512 54.11 12.25 21.45
N ASP A 513 53.91 13.11 22.45
CA ASP A 513 54.82 14.23 22.76
C ASP A 513 56.20 13.74 23.20
N LYS A 514 56.26 12.71 24.08
CA LYS A 514 57.54 12.09 24.50
C LYS A 514 58.24 11.44 23.31
N LEU A 515 57.50 10.79 22.43
CA LEU A 515 58.03 10.18 21.21
C LEU A 515 58.55 11.23 20.21
N ALA A 516 57.87 12.34 20.06
CA ALA A 516 58.29 13.47 19.22
C ALA A 516 59.62 14.11 19.74
N LYS A 517 59.73 14.30 21.07
CA LYS A 517 60.96 14.73 21.73
C LYS A 517 62.09 13.73 21.50
N ALA A 518 61.85 12.46 21.71
CA ALA A 518 62.87 11.43 21.49
C ALA A 518 63.32 11.32 20.03
N LYS A 519 62.42 11.55 19.05
CA LYS A 519 62.75 11.68 17.61
C LYS A 519 63.60 12.91 17.30
N LYS A 520 63.30 14.07 17.92
CA LYS A 520 64.03 15.32 17.75
C LYS A 520 65.43 15.24 18.33
N ASP A 521 65.58 14.67 19.53
CA ASP A 521 66.88 14.51 20.20
C ASP A 521 67.85 13.56 19.49
N ASN A 522 67.33 12.66 18.65
CA ASN A 522 68.12 11.74 17.82
C ASN A 522 68.24 12.16 16.34
N SER A 523 67.71 13.30 15.96
CA SER A 523 67.98 13.87 14.63
C SER A 523 69.41 14.32 14.51
N LEU A 524 69.97 14.40 13.28
CA LEU A 524 71.31 14.92 13.03
C LEU A 524 71.50 16.31 13.66
N TRP A 525 70.44 17.13 13.67
CA TRP A 525 70.42 18.48 14.29
C TRP A 525 70.41 18.43 15.83
N GLY A 526 69.68 17.53 16.42
CA GLY A 526 69.66 17.35 17.87
C GLY A 526 70.99 16.81 18.44
N ARG A 527 71.71 15.96 17.67
CA ARG A 527 73.09 15.55 17.98
C ARG A 527 74.08 16.69 17.86
N PHE A 528 73.92 17.52 16.82
CA PHE A 528 74.78 18.70 16.60
C PHE A 528 74.62 19.75 17.71
N THR A 529 73.36 20.05 18.10
CA THR A 529 73.06 21.01 19.18
C THR A 529 73.54 20.51 20.56
N ARG A 530 73.55 19.18 20.80
CA ARG A 530 74.06 18.60 22.04
C ARG A 530 75.58 18.64 22.11
N VAL A 531 76.26 18.32 21.00
CA VAL A 531 77.74 18.45 20.88
C VAL A 531 78.16 19.91 21.03
N MET A 532 77.45 20.83 20.45
CA MET A 532 77.76 22.27 20.61
C MET A 532 77.41 22.82 22.01
N GLY A 533 76.36 22.28 22.67
CA GLY A 533 76.01 22.60 24.05
C GLY A 533 77.03 22.12 25.07
N ASP A 534 77.54 20.92 24.85
CA ASP A 534 78.59 20.31 25.68
C ASP A 534 79.93 21.08 25.49
N LEU A 535 80.25 21.57 24.29
CA LEU A 535 81.44 22.40 23.99
C LEU A 535 81.33 23.78 24.56
N VAL A 536 80.16 24.35 24.78
CA VAL A 536 79.95 25.70 25.40
C VAL A 536 79.95 25.60 26.93
N ASN A 537 79.68 24.48 27.54
CA ASN A 537 79.71 24.22 29.00
C ASN A 537 81.08 23.79 29.52
N GLU A 538 82.06 23.52 28.64
CA GLU A 538 83.48 23.25 29.02
C GLU A 538 84.42 24.45 28.85
N GLN A 539 83.88 25.63 28.60
CA GLN A 539 84.58 26.91 28.69
C GLN A 539 83.99 27.68 29.87
#